data_9f0137895f6c46b6b12dbedb8091a243
#
_entry.id   9f0137895f6c46b6b12dbedb8091a243
#
_cell.length_a   1.000
_cell.length_b   1.000
_cell.length_c   1.000
_cell.angle_alpha   90.00
_cell.angle_beta   90.00
_cell.angle_gamma   90.00
#
_symmetry.space_group_name_H-M   'P 1'
#
loop_
_entity.id
_entity.type
_entity.pdbx_description
1 polymer ?
#
loop_
_entity_poly.entity_id
_entity_poly.type
_entity_poly.pdbx_seq_one_letter_code
_entity_poly.pdbx_strand_id
1 'polypeptide(L)'
;MFEVVTKSVPPEQQEQRIGTRIAVKRIGGFTIVAIAAAVLAVLGTVVVYAQSKDKDNDKYSLNSPSRIAFSDFRGYEDWADVSSAHTDERLKVIVGNPTMIKAFKAGIPLNGQPFPDGSMIVKLQWTPKKSTEAPFVVDVPDIFKEAFVMEKDSKRFAKSGGWGYAVFNYDAASDKFTPDPKSLSDCGYACHTPVKAKDYIFHPYQKR
;
A
#
# COMPACT_ATOMS: atom_id res chain seq x y z
N MET A 1 -41.92 28.56 31.26
CA MET A 1 -41.81 29.97 31.71
C MET A 1 -40.48 30.04 32.45
N PHE A 2 -39.41 30.29 31.72
CA PHE A 2 -38.08 30.48 32.29
C PHE A 2 -37.56 31.84 31.82
N GLU A 3 -37.33 32.70 32.80
CA GLU A 3 -36.91 34.10 32.67
C GLU A 3 -35.41 34.13 32.34
N VAL A 4 -35.05 34.82 31.25
CA VAL A 4 -33.67 35.10 30.87
C VAL A 4 -33.23 36.37 31.59
N VAL A 5 -32.35 36.22 32.56
CA VAL A 5 -31.70 37.37 33.23
C VAL A 5 -30.51 37.82 32.40
N THR A 6 -30.68 38.95 31.73
CA THR A 6 -29.58 39.68 31.07
C THR A 6 -28.84 40.54 32.12
N LYS A 7 -27.58 40.19 32.34
CA LYS A 7 -26.68 40.96 33.22
C LYS A 7 -25.92 41.97 32.35
N SER A 8 -26.25 43.25 32.52
CA SER A 8 -25.59 44.41 31.91
C SER A 8 -24.19 44.63 32.51
N VAL A 9 -23.19 44.79 31.66
CA VAL A 9 -21.82 45.18 32.01
C VAL A 9 -21.74 46.74 32.00
N PRO A 10 -21.14 47.37 33.02
CA PRO A 10 -20.99 48.81 33.04
C PRO A 10 -19.83 49.28 32.13
N PRO A 11 -19.96 50.53 31.56
CA PRO A 11 -18.92 51.11 30.74
C PRO A 11 -17.98 51.93 31.60
N GLU A 12 -16.77 51.46 31.86
CA GLU A 12 -15.65 52.32 32.24
C GLU A 12 -14.34 51.53 32.20
N GLN A 13 -13.58 51.76 31.16
CA GLN A 13 -12.12 51.93 31.17
C GLN A 13 -11.63 52.15 29.73
N GLN A 14 -11.84 53.34 29.26
CA GLN A 14 -11.05 53.92 28.17
C GLN A 14 -9.75 54.47 28.77
N GLU A 15 -8.72 54.37 27.89
CA GLU A 15 -7.46 55.09 27.96
C GLU A 15 -6.36 54.58 28.88
N GLN A 16 -5.52 53.71 28.28
CA GLN A 16 -4.07 53.96 28.37
C GLN A 16 -3.40 53.58 27.03
N ARG A 17 -3.35 54.52 26.11
CA ARG A 17 -2.45 54.47 24.96
C ARG A 17 -1.01 54.64 25.44
N ILE A 18 -0.33 53.55 25.69
CA ILE A 18 1.15 53.56 25.79
C ILE A 18 1.66 53.55 24.35
N GLY A 19 2.06 54.72 23.89
CA GLY A 19 2.76 54.89 22.63
C GLY A 19 4.17 54.35 22.68
N THR A 20 4.32 53.07 22.44
CA THR A 20 5.65 52.52 22.19
C THR A 20 6.05 52.87 20.77
N ARG A 21 6.80 53.95 20.62
CA ARG A 21 7.52 54.27 19.36
C ARG A 21 8.57 53.19 19.15
N ILE A 22 8.23 52.18 18.36
CA ILE A 22 9.22 51.26 17.84
C ILE A 22 10.08 52.02 16.85
N ALA A 23 11.30 52.35 17.24
CA ALA A 23 12.30 52.89 16.35
C ALA A 23 12.65 51.83 15.34
N VAL A 24 12.04 51.84 14.17
CA VAL A 24 12.43 51.01 13.04
C VAL A 24 13.82 51.44 12.57
N LYS A 25 14.86 50.84 13.13
CA LYS A 25 16.22 50.95 12.63
C LYS A 25 16.20 50.37 11.20
N ARG A 26 16.49 51.22 10.20
CA ARG A 26 16.63 50.77 8.81
C ARG A 26 17.70 49.69 8.77
N ILE A 27 17.25 48.42 8.78
CA ILE A 27 18.14 47.28 8.49
C ILE A 27 18.36 47.33 6.99
N GLY A 28 19.60 47.56 6.59
CA GLY A 28 19.97 47.71 5.18
C GLY A 28 19.49 46.53 4.34
N GLY A 29 19.01 46.81 3.13
CA GLY A 29 18.43 45.80 2.23
C GLY A 29 19.23 44.52 2.01
N PHE A 30 20.54 44.56 2.23
CA PHE A 30 21.45 43.41 2.16
C PHE A 30 21.18 42.32 3.22
N THR A 31 20.74 42.73 4.45
CA THR A 31 20.49 41.76 5.53
C THR A 31 19.19 41.02 5.29
N ILE A 32 18.17 41.64 4.71
CA ILE A 32 16.89 40.99 4.39
C ILE A 32 17.06 39.98 3.25
N VAL A 33 17.86 40.32 2.24
CA VAL A 33 18.14 39.41 1.11
C VAL A 33 18.93 38.17 1.58
N ALA A 34 19.90 38.34 2.49
CA ALA A 34 20.67 37.23 3.03
C ALA A 34 19.81 36.26 3.87
N ILE A 35 18.90 36.77 4.67
CA ILE A 35 17.98 35.94 5.46
C ILE A 35 17.00 35.19 4.55
N ALA A 36 16.44 35.86 3.52
CA ALA A 36 15.55 35.20 2.56
C ALA A 36 16.27 34.08 1.77
N ALA A 37 17.52 34.30 1.35
CA ALA A 37 18.32 33.27 0.68
C ALA A 37 18.64 32.08 1.58
N ALA A 38 18.93 32.30 2.85
CA ALA A 38 19.19 31.23 3.82
C ALA A 38 17.94 30.38 4.09
N VAL A 39 16.77 31.01 4.22
CA VAL A 39 15.49 30.30 4.43
C VAL A 39 15.13 29.47 3.20
N LEU A 40 15.32 29.98 1.99
CA LEU A 40 15.08 29.22 0.75
C LEU A 40 16.05 28.04 0.61
N ALA A 41 17.32 28.19 1.01
CA ALA A 41 18.27 27.10 0.98
C ALA A 41 17.90 25.97 1.97
N VAL A 42 17.45 26.33 3.18
CA VAL A 42 17.00 25.35 4.19
C VAL A 42 15.72 24.63 3.74
N LEU A 43 14.75 25.38 3.21
CA LEU A 43 13.52 24.77 2.68
C LEU A 43 13.81 23.87 1.47
N GLY A 44 14.71 24.26 0.59
CA GLY A 44 15.15 23.44 -0.55
C GLY A 44 15.80 22.14 -0.12
N THR A 45 16.67 22.17 0.90
CA THR A 45 17.33 20.96 1.42
C THR A 45 16.35 20.01 2.11
N VAL A 46 15.37 20.53 2.87
CA VAL A 46 14.34 19.71 3.52
C VAL A 46 13.47 18.99 2.48
N VAL A 47 13.07 19.67 1.41
CA VAL A 47 12.29 19.06 0.33
C VAL A 47 13.07 17.98 -0.40
N VAL A 48 14.35 18.19 -0.70
CA VAL A 48 15.21 17.18 -1.34
C VAL A 48 15.44 15.98 -0.42
N TYR A 49 15.62 16.19 0.89
CA TYR A 49 15.76 15.10 1.87
C TYR A 49 14.45 14.29 2.01
N ALA A 50 13.27 14.93 1.99
CA ALA A 50 11.99 14.24 2.02
C ALA A 50 11.79 13.40 0.75
N GLN A 51 12.09 13.94 -0.43
CA GLN A 51 11.98 13.21 -1.69
C GLN A 51 12.97 12.06 -1.84
N SER A 52 14.16 12.15 -1.26
CA SER A 52 15.14 11.04 -1.29
C SER A 52 14.71 9.91 -0.35
N LYS A 53 14.11 10.21 0.80
CA LYS A 53 13.63 9.22 1.76
C LYS A 53 12.44 8.43 1.22
N ASP A 54 11.56 9.06 0.44
CA ASP A 54 10.45 8.37 -0.22
C ASP A 54 10.92 7.44 -1.34
N LYS A 55 11.98 7.76 -2.07
CA LYS A 55 12.52 6.90 -3.13
C LYS A 55 13.15 5.62 -2.61
N ASP A 56 13.82 5.64 -1.46
CA ASP A 56 14.45 4.46 -0.86
C ASP A 56 13.45 3.48 -0.22
N ASN A 57 12.21 3.91 0.02
CA ASN A 57 11.14 3.10 0.61
C ASN A 57 9.99 2.77 -0.37
N ASP A 58 10.09 3.18 -1.64
CA ASP A 58 9.03 2.89 -2.61
C ASP A 58 9.06 1.41 -3.02
N LYS A 59 8.12 0.62 -2.46
CA LYS A 59 7.92 -0.79 -2.84
C LYS A 59 7.76 -1.00 -4.34
N TYR A 60 7.27 0.01 -5.05
CA TYR A 60 7.05 -0.05 -6.49
C TYR A 60 8.33 0.13 -7.33
N SER A 61 9.48 0.41 -6.71
CA SER A 61 10.79 0.38 -7.38
C SER A 61 11.39 -1.04 -7.43
N LEU A 62 10.82 -2.01 -6.71
CA LEU A 62 11.35 -3.36 -6.56
C LEU A 62 11.08 -4.22 -7.79
N ASN A 63 12.08 -5.04 -8.13
CA ASN A 63 11.97 -6.06 -9.16
C ASN A 63 12.36 -7.42 -8.59
N SER A 64 11.56 -8.44 -8.86
CA SER A 64 11.89 -9.81 -8.48
C SER A 64 12.98 -10.41 -9.37
N PRO A 65 13.63 -11.52 -8.96
CA PRO A 65 14.55 -12.27 -9.81
C PRO A 65 13.90 -12.76 -11.11
N SER A 66 12.59 -12.99 -11.11
CA SER A 66 11.80 -13.37 -12.30
C SER A 66 11.42 -12.17 -13.19
N ARG A 67 11.98 -10.99 -12.94
CA ARG A 67 11.70 -9.74 -13.66
C ARG A 67 10.24 -9.27 -13.56
N ILE A 68 9.56 -9.65 -12.51
CA ILE A 68 8.24 -9.09 -12.17
C ILE A 68 8.50 -7.86 -11.34
N ALA A 69 8.02 -6.71 -11.80
CA ALA A 69 8.11 -5.46 -11.07
C ALA A 69 6.96 -5.34 -10.07
N PHE A 70 7.23 -4.90 -8.86
CA PHE A 70 6.13 -4.66 -7.90
C PHE A 70 5.21 -3.53 -8.39
N SER A 71 5.71 -2.62 -9.22
CA SER A 71 4.91 -1.57 -9.87
C SER A 71 3.78 -2.09 -10.76
N ASP A 72 3.92 -3.31 -11.31
CA ASP A 72 2.89 -3.93 -12.16
C ASP A 72 1.61 -4.21 -11.35
N PHE A 73 1.74 -4.32 -10.02
CA PHE A 73 0.66 -4.57 -9.07
C PHE A 73 0.16 -3.31 -8.34
N ARG A 74 0.52 -2.13 -8.83
CA ARG A 74 0.09 -0.85 -8.21
C ARG A 74 -1.43 -0.79 -8.07
N GLY A 75 -1.89 -0.41 -6.87
CA GLY A 75 -3.31 -0.35 -6.53
C GLY A 75 -3.92 -1.70 -6.14
N TYR A 76 -3.11 -2.74 -5.89
CA TYR A 76 -3.60 -4.05 -5.45
C TYR A 76 -4.38 -3.98 -4.13
N GLU A 77 -4.17 -2.96 -3.35
CA GLU A 77 -4.88 -2.70 -2.10
C GLU A 77 -6.39 -2.49 -2.33
N ASP A 78 -6.77 -2.02 -3.52
CA ASP A 78 -8.16 -1.75 -3.93
C ASP A 78 -8.75 -2.87 -4.80
N TRP A 79 -8.01 -3.95 -5.05
CA TRP A 79 -8.49 -5.04 -5.89
C TRP A 79 -9.53 -5.90 -5.16
N ALA A 80 -10.41 -6.51 -5.94
CA ALA A 80 -11.44 -7.35 -5.38
C ALA A 80 -10.86 -8.65 -4.82
N ASP A 81 -11.34 -9.02 -3.65
CA ASP A 81 -11.05 -10.31 -3.01
C ASP A 81 -11.54 -11.48 -3.87
N VAL A 82 -10.66 -12.44 -4.09
CA VAL A 82 -10.91 -13.70 -4.79
C VAL A 82 -11.25 -14.80 -3.79
N SER A 83 -10.44 -14.89 -2.74
CA SER A 83 -10.55 -15.94 -1.74
C SER A 83 -9.73 -15.59 -0.51
N SER A 84 -10.09 -16.19 0.61
CA SER A 84 -9.30 -16.17 1.84
C SER A 84 -8.98 -17.58 2.30
N ALA A 85 -7.91 -17.74 3.07
CA ALA A 85 -7.51 -19.00 3.66
C ALA A 85 -6.82 -18.75 5.00
N HIS A 86 -6.94 -19.73 5.91
CA HIS A 86 -6.32 -19.69 7.22
C HIS A 86 -5.55 -20.99 7.46
N THR A 87 -4.37 -20.87 8.02
CA THR A 87 -3.58 -21.95 8.61
C THR A 87 -3.18 -21.51 10.02
N ASP A 88 -2.66 -22.41 10.83
CA ASP A 88 -2.23 -22.07 12.20
C ASP A 88 -1.21 -20.91 12.24
N GLU A 89 -0.45 -20.76 11.17
CA GLU A 89 0.63 -19.76 11.10
C GLU A 89 0.28 -18.51 10.25
N ARG A 90 -0.74 -18.59 9.40
CA ARG A 90 -1.01 -17.54 8.40
C ARG A 90 -2.50 -17.32 8.14
N LEU A 91 -2.90 -16.05 8.21
CA LEU A 91 -4.09 -15.54 7.54
C LEU A 91 -3.71 -15.06 6.14
N LYS A 92 -4.50 -15.45 5.14
CA LYS A 92 -4.23 -15.20 3.73
C LYS A 92 -5.46 -14.59 3.08
N VAL A 93 -5.25 -13.48 2.33
CA VAL A 93 -6.26 -12.89 1.45
C VAL A 93 -5.68 -12.86 0.04
N ILE A 94 -6.45 -13.29 -0.93
CA ILE A 94 -6.09 -13.30 -2.33
C ILE A 94 -6.96 -12.27 -3.04
N VAL A 95 -6.34 -11.25 -3.61
CA VAL A 95 -7.02 -10.22 -4.39
C VAL A 95 -6.66 -10.35 -5.87
N GLY A 96 -7.61 -10.03 -6.75
CA GLY A 96 -7.43 -10.07 -8.20
C GLY A 96 -7.74 -8.72 -8.83
N ASN A 97 -6.98 -8.36 -9.87
CA ASN A 97 -7.23 -7.14 -10.61
C ASN A 97 -8.54 -7.21 -11.41
N PRO A 98 -9.04 -6.08 -11.95
CA PRO A 98 -10.29 -6.05 -12.70
C PRO A 98 -10.35 -7.04 -13.87
N THR A 99 -9.23 -7.28 -14.56
CA THR A 99 -9.12 -8.27 -15.66
C THR A 99 -9.37 -9.68 -15.14
N MET A 100 -8.71 -10.05 -14.04
CA MET A 100 -8.87 -11.36 -13.39
C MET A 100 -10.30 -11.58 -12.90
N ILE A 101 -10.89 -10.58 -12.24
CA ILE A 101 -12.27 -10.66 -11.72
C ILE A 101 -13.29 -10.78 -12.85
N LYS A 102 -13.10 -10.04 -13.95
CA LYS A 102 -13.95 -10.15 -15.14
C LYS A 102 -13.89 -11.56 -15.73
N ALA A 103 -12.69 -12.15 -15.82
CA ALA A 103 -12.49 -13.51 -16.31
C ALA A 103 -13.20 -14.55 -15.43
N PHE A 104 -13.08 -14.46 -14.11
CA PHE A 104 -13.81 -15.33 -13.19
C PHE A 104 -15.33 -15.24 -13.37
N LYS A 105 -15.87 -14.03 -13.50
CA LYS A 105 -17.32 -13.80 -13.76
C LYS A 105 -17.78 -14.36 -15.10
N ALA A 106 -16.89 -14.51 -16.07
CA ALA A 106 -17.15 -15.15 -17.36
C ALA A 106 -17.01 -16.69 -17.30
N GLY A 107 -16.76 -17.26 -16.12
CA GLY A 107 -16.66 -18.71 -15.92
C GLY A 107 -15.26 -19.30 -16.09
N ILE A 108 -14.24 -18.48 -16.33
CA ILE A 108 -12.84 -18.92 -16.40
C ILE A 108 -12.35 -19.25 -14.98
N PRO A 109 -11.59 -20.32 -14.77
CA PRO A 109 -11.09 -21.31 -15.74
C PRO A 109 -12.01 -22.54 -15.87
N LEU A 110 -13.16 -22.56 -15.20
CA LEU A 110 -14.04 -23.75 -15.14
C LEU A 110 -14.66 -24.12 -16.51
N ASN A 111 -14.74 -23.16 -17.42
CA ASN A 111 -15.16 -23.36 -18.80
C ASN A 111 -14.03 -23.88 -19.71
N GLY A 112 -12.86 -24.22 -19.16
CA GLY A 112 -11.70 -24.73 -19.89
C GLY A 112 -10.87 -23.66 -20.62
N GLN A 113 -11.22 -22.40 -20.50
CA GLN A 113 -10.46 -21.29 -21.09
C GLN A 113 -9.38 -20.80 -20.13
N PRO A 114 -8.19 -20.41 -20.63
CA PRO A 114 -7.17 -19.78 -19.80
C PRO A 114 -7.55 -18.34 -19.45
N PHE A 115 -6.98 -17.84 -18.37
CA PHE A 115 -7.09 -16.42 -18.05
C PHE A 115 -6.42 -15.55 -19.14
N PRO A 116 -6.98 -14.41 -19.48
CA PRO A 116 -6.39 -13.50 -20.44
C PRO A 116 -5.09 -12.88 -19.91
N ASP A 117 -4.17 -12.54 -20.82
CA ASP A 117 -2.98 -11.76 -20.46
C ASP A 117 -3.37 -10.46 -19.75
N GLY A 118 -2.57 -10.05 -18.78
CA GLY A 118 -2.87 -8.94 -17.87
C GLY A 118 -3.75 -9.34 -16.68
N SER A 119 -4.16 -10.62 -16.53
CA SER A 119 -4.75 -11.10 -15.28
C SER A 119 -3.68 -11.14 -14.19
N MET A 120 -3.98 -10.58 -13.01
CA MET A 120 -3.03 -10.50 -11.90
C MET A 120 -3.70 -10.87 -10.58
N ILE A 121 -2.91 -11.52 -9.72
CA ILE A 121 -3.30 -11.89 -8.36
C ILE A 121 -2.22 -11.46 -7.38
N VAL A 122 -2.63 -10.97 -6.23
CA VAL A 122 -1.77 -10.79 -5.06
C VAL A 122 -2.35 -11.60 -3.90
N LYS A 123 -1.53 -12.47 -3.31
CA LYS A 123 -1.85 -13.16 -2.06
C LYS A 123 -1.08 -12.50 -0.93
N LEU A 124 -1.81 -11.87 -0.05
CA LEU A 124 -1.32 -11.19 1.13
C LEU A 124 -1.32 -12.15 2.32
N GLN A 125 -0.27 -12.14 3.14
CA GLN A 125 -0.15 -13.04 4.29
C GLN A 125 0.23 -12.29 5.56
N TRP A 126 -0.48 -12.60 6.65
CA TRP A 126 -0.22 -12.09 8.01
C TRP A 126 -0.07 -13.24 8.98
N THR A 127 0.61 -13.00 10.11
CA THR A 127 0.42 -13.83 11.30
C THR A 127 -0.99 -13.62 11.83
N PRO A 128 -1.68 -14.68 12.31
CA PRO A 128 -2.96 -14.52 13.00
C PRO A 128 -2.76 -14.11 14.46
N LYS A 129 -3.72 -13.35 15.00
CA LYS A 129 -3.89 -13.14 16.42
C LYS A 129 -5.35 -13.25 16.81
N LYS A 130 -5.63 -13.62 18.04
CA LYS A 130 -7.00 -13.61 18.56
C LYS A 130 -7.49 -12.17 18.75
N SER A 131 -8.67 -11.87 18.22
CA SER A 131 -9.30 -10.56 18.44
C SER A 131 -9.68 -10.40 19.91
N THR A 132 -9.42 -9.21 20.44
CA THR A 132 -9.89 -8.79 21.77
C THR A 132 -11.18 -7.97 21.71
N GLU A 133 -11.64 -7.62 20.51
CA GLU A 133 -12.78 -6.72 20.27
C GLU A 133 -14.02 -7.46 19.76
N ALA A 134 -13.84 -8.64 19.14
CA ALA A 134 -14.97 -9.45 18.68
C ALA A 134 -15.70 -10.08 19.86
N PRO A 135 -17.06 -10.24 19.76
CA PRO A 135 -17.86 -10.86 20.81
C PRO A 135 -17.65 -12.38 20.94
N PHE A 136 -16.89 -12.98 20.04
CA PHE A 136 -16.52 -14.41 20.03
C PHE A 136 -15.07 -14.56 19.57
N VAL A 137 -14.48 -15.74 19.78
CA VAL A 137 -13.09 -15.99 19.45
C VAL A 137 -12.92 -16.09 17.94
N VAL A 138 -12.22 -15.11 17.35
CA VAL A 138 -11.85 -15.06 15.93
C VAL A 138 -10.39 -14.72 15.76
N ASP A 139 -9.79 -15.21 14.68
CA ASP A 139 -8.46 -14.79 14.26
C ASP A 139 -8.56 -13.58 13.35
N VAL A 140 -7.71 -12.59 13.61
CA VAL A 140 -7.58 -11.38 12.79
C VAL A 140 -6.12 -11.21 12.34
N PRO A 141 -5.87 -10.48 11.24
CA PRO A 141 -4.51 -10.15 10.81
C PRO A 141 -3.72 -9.42 11.91
N ASP A 142 -2.48 -9.83 12.12
CA ASP A 142 -1.54 -9.20 13.03
C ASP A 142 -0.37 -8.60 12.24
N ILE A 143 0.76 -9.27 12.16
CA ILE A 143 1.96 -8.78 11.48
C ILE A 143 1.91 -9.22 10.01
N PHE A 144 1.94 -8.24 9.08
CA PHE A 144 2.11 -8.52 7.66
C PHE A 144 3.48 -9.15 7.40
N LYS A 145 3.53 -10.16 6.54
CA LYS A 145 4.75 -10.95 6.29
C LYS A 145 5.22 -10.86 4.85
N GLU A 146 4.32 -11.02 3.89
CA GLU A 146 4.73 -11.16 2.51
C GLU A 146 3.57 -11.02 1.53
N ALA A 147 3.89 -10.60 0.31
CA ALA A 147 3.00 -10.61 -0.84
C ALA A 147 3.52 -11.60 -1.88
N PHE A 148 2.72 -12.63 -2.18
CA PHE A 148 2.93 -13.48 -3.35
C PHE A 148 2.18 -12.91 -4.53
N VAL A 149 2.82 -12.77 -5.66
CA VAL A 149 2.22 -12.20 -6.85
C VAL A 149 2.26 -13.20 -8.01
N MET A 150 1.19 -13.18 -8.83
CA MET A 150 1.12 -13.88 -10.10
C MET A 150 0.64 -12.90 -11.17
N GLU A 151 1.29 -12.98 -12.34
CA GLU A 151 0.98 -12.18 -13.52
C GLU A 151 0.83 -13.09 -14.74
N LYS A 152 -0.26 -12.95 -15.49
CA LYS A 152 -0.48 -13.65 -16.74
C LYS A 152 0.09 -12.84 -17.90
N ASP A 153 1.11 -13.39 -18.54
CA ASP A 153 1.66 -12.93 -19.82
C ASP A 153 2.15 -14.14 -20.59
N SER A 154 1.37 -14.55 -21.56
CA SER A 154 1.59 -15.79 -22.33
C SER A 154 2.89 -15.77 -23.15
N LYS A 155 3.42 -14.60 -23.51
CA LYS A 155 4.67 -14.43 -24.25
C LYS A 155 5.87 -14.46 -23.32
N ARG A 156 5.80 -13.67 -22.24
CA ARG A 156 6.87 -13.49 -21.27
C ARG A 156 7.11 -14.74 -20.41
N PHE A 157 6.05 -15.45 -20.06
CA PHE A 157 6.07 -16.62 -19.21
C PHE A 157 5.65 -17.93 -19.90
N ALA A 158 5.95 -18.07 -21.21
CA ALA A 158 5.56 -19.23 -22.01
C ALA A 158 5.98 -20.58 -21.38
N LYS A 159 7.14 -20.64 -20.72
CA LYS A 159 7.68 -21.85 -20.09
C LYS A 159 6.94 -22.25 -18.81
N SER A 160 6.20 -21.34 -18.16
CA SER A 160 5.47 -21.55 -16.93
C SER A 160 3.95 -21.45 -17.11
N GLY A 161 3.43 -21.88 -18.25
CA GLY A 161 2.01 -21.88 -18.55
C GLY A 161 1.44 -20.48 -18.78
N GLY A 162 2.28 -19.52 -19.09
CA GLY A 162 1.91 -18.10 -19.24
C GLY A 162 1.81 -17.33 -17.93
N TRP A 163 2.22 -17.94 -16.80
CA TRP A 163 2.19 -17.28 -15.50
C TRP A 163 3.59 -16.99 -14.96
N GLY A 164 3.82 -15.75 -14.58
CA GLY A 164 4.96 -15.33 -13.79
C GLY A 164 4.64 -15.37 -12.29
N TYR A 165 5.64 -15.68 -11.47
CA TYR A 165 5.51 -15.82 -10.02
C TYR A 165 6.62 -15.03 -9.32
N ALA A 166 6.28 -14.33 -8.25
CA ALA A 166 7.26 -13.68 -7.38
C ALA A 166 6.75 -13.58 -5.95
N VAL A 167 7.68 -13.40 -5.01
CA VAL A 167 7.40 -13.12 -3.60
C VAL A 167 8.14 -11.86 -3.20
N PHE A 168 7.45 -11.00 -2.48
CA PHE A 168 8.01 -9.81 -1.84
C PHE A 168 7.79 -9.94 -0.33
N ASN A 169 8.87 -10.18 0.38
CA ASN A 169 8.89 -10.26 1.83
C ASN A 169 8.73 -8.86 2.43
N TYR A 170 8.08 -8.77 3.58
CA TYR A 170 7.93 -7.52 4.32
C TYR A 170 8.56 -7.64 5.70
N ASP A 171 9.39 -6.67 6.03
CA ASP A 171 9.95 -6.50 7.37
C ASP A 171 9.21 -5.38 8.10
N ALA A 172 8.41 -5.77 9.10
CA ALA A 172 7.60 -4.85 9.89
C ALA A 172 8.44 -3.89 10.77
N ALA A 173 9.68 -4.25 11.10
CA ALA A 173 10.54 -3.41 11.92
C ALA A 173 11.10 -2.22 11.14
N SER A 174 11.42 -2.43 9.86
CA SER A 174 11.95 -1.38 8.98
C SER A 174 10.91 -0.78 8.04
N ASP A 175 9.67 -1.31 8.02
CA ASP A 175 8.59 -0.95 7.09
C ASP A 175 9.03 -1.06 5.62
N LYS A 176 9.71 -2.18 5.28
CA LYS A 176 10.30 -2.37 3.95
C LYS A 176 9.90 -3.69 3.32
N PHE A 177 9.64 -3.61 2.01
CA PHE A 177 9.55 -4.79 1.16
C PHE A 177 10.92 -5.12 0.56
N THR A 178 11.17 -6.42 0.37
CA THR A 178 12.34 -6.94 -0.35
C THR A 178 11.91 -8.10 -1.24
N PRO A 179 12.38 -8.18 -2.50
CA PRO A 179 12.10 -9.34 -3.32
C PRO A 179 12.80 -10.57 -2.72
N ASP A 180 12.08 -11.70 -2.63
CA ASP A 180 12.68 -12.95 -2.19
C ASP A 180 13.62 -13.46 -3.30
N PRO A 181 14.92 -13.62 -3.03
CA PRO A 181 15.88 -14.06 -4.03
C PRO A 181 15.65 -15.51 -4.52
N LYS A 182 14.87 -16.28 -3.78
CA LYS A 182 14.53 -17.68 -4.13
C LYS A 182 13.20 -17.78 -4.87
N SER A 183 12.43 -16.70 -4.99
CA SER A 183 11.14 -16.70 -5.67
C SER A 183 11.29 -16.60 -7.18
N LEU A 184 11.70 -17.71 -7.80
CA LEU A 184 11.78 -17.83 -9.25
C LEU A 184 10.42 -18.27 -9.82
N SER A 185 10.11 -17.86 -11.03
CA SER A 185 8.88 -18.29 -11.72
C SER A 185 8.78 -19.80 -11.83
N ASP A 186 9.89 -20.51 -12.01
CA ASP A 186 9.93 -21.98 -12.09
C ASP A 186 9.51 -22.64 -10.78
N CYS A 187 9.87 -22.08 -9.62
CA CYS A 187 9.45 -22.59 -8.31
C CYS A 187 7.93 -22.41 -8.13
N GLY A 188 7.40 -21.24 -8.44
CA GLY A 188 5.95 -20.98 -8.39
C GLY A 188 5.20 -21.89 -9.36
N TYR A 189 5.68 -22.04 -10.57
CA TYR A 189 5.10 -22.93 -11.58
C TYR A 189 5.05 -24.40 -11.11
N ALA A 190 6.13 -24.91 -10.54
CA ALA A 190 6.16 -26.28 -10.00
C ALA A 190 5.09 -26.50 -8.93
N CYS A 191 4.93 -25.53 -8.00
CA CYS A 191 3.90 -25.60 -6.96
C CYS A 191 2.47 -25.53 -7.53
N HIS A 192 2.25 -24.81 -8.64
CA HIS A 192 0.92 -24.61 -9.24
C HIS A 192 0.56 -25.64 -10.32
N THR A 193 1.52 -26.44 -10.80
CA THR A 193 1.31 -27.49 -11.81
C THR A 193 0.21 -28.51 -11.46
N PRO A 194 -0.02 -28.92 -10.20
CA PRO A 194 -1.11 -29.84 -9.85
C PRO A 194 -2.50 -29.31 -10.23
N VAL A 195 -2.66 -27.99 -10.36
CA VAL A 195 -3.93 -27.34 -10.75
C VAL A 195 -3.89 -26.76 -12.16
N LYS A 196 -3.05 -27.28 -13.04
CA LYS A 196 -2.92 -26.87 -14.44
C LYS A 196 -4.26 -26.84 -15.18
N ALA A 197 -5.15 -27.80 -14.91
CA ALA A 197 -6.49 -27.87 -15.50
C ALA A 197 -7.37 -26.66 -15.16
N LYS A 198 -7.01 -25.88 -14.12
CA LYS A 198 -7.64 -24.64 -13.72
C LYS A 198 -6.78 -23.42 -14.06
N ASP A 199 -5.99 -23.52 -15.12
CA ASP A 199 -5.01 -22.50 -15.49
C ASP A 199 -4.13 -22.06 -14.31
N TYR A 200 -3.65 -23.03 -13.51
CA TYR A 200 -2.74 -22.85 -12.37
C TYR A 200 -3.32 -22.07 -11.16
N ILE A 201 -4.65 -21.95 -11.06
CA ILE A 201 -5.31 -21.22 -9.97
C ILE A 201 -5.94 -22.21 -8.97
N PHE A 202 -5.50 -22.17 -7.70
CA PHE A 202 -6.00 -23.08 -6.66
C PHE A 202 -7.43 -22.76 -6.23
N HIS A 203 -7.72 -21.48 -5.97
CA HIS A 203 -8.95 -21.06 -5.34
C HIS A 203 -9.92 -20.44 -6.37
N PRO A 204 -11.16 -20.94 -6.45
CA PRO A 204 -12.17 -20.32 -7.29
C PRO A 204 -12.60 -18.96 -6.70
N TYR A 205 -13.07 -18.07 -7.56
CA TYR A 205 -13.77 -16.87 -7.14
C TYR A 205 -15.11 -17.23 -6.48
N GLN A 206 -15.27 -16.83 -5.22
CA GLN A 206 -16.46 -17.21 -4.47
C GLN A 206 -17.69 -16.43 -4.95
N LYS A 207 -18.85 -17.10 -4.95
CA LYS A 207 -20.13 -16.46 -5.20
C LYS A 207 -20.44 -15.47 -4.08
N ARG A 208 -20.87 -14.30 -4.46
CA ARG A 208 -21.27 -13.23 -3.52
C ARG A 208 -22.40 -12.40 -4.13
#